data_07108bd82372a0a60ce40a8d610dae8b
#
_entry.id   07108bd82372a0a60ce40a8d610dae8b
#
_cell.length_a   1.000
_cell.length_b   1.000
_cell.length_c   1.000
_cell.angle_alpha   90.00
_cell.angle_beta   90.00
_cell.angle_gamma   90.00
#
_symmetry.space_group_name_H-M   'P 1'
#
loop_
_entity.id
_entity.type
_entity.pdbx_description
1 polymer ?
#
loop_
_entity_poly.entity_id
_entity_poly.type
_entity_poly.pdbx_seq_one_letter_code
_entity_poly.pdbx_strand_id
1 'polypeptide(L)'
;MKNILSRILLLSVFVALSSSNVLADNIIIQSSTSLKNSGFYRHLAPILKQYTGVEIRVVAVGTGQAIKNMRNCDGDVLITHSKNAELEFLKTGYGLKRFEFMYNNWVIVGPRKAKTEIDIRGNEIREIMETIYNIKEKFISRGDNSGTHMKELSLWKELALVPEEFPKTWYLETGSGQGATPVSYTHLRAHETHTN
;
A
#
# COMPACT_ATOMS: atom_id res chain seq x y z
N MET A 1 8.03 -51.66 46.16
CA MET A 1 7.68 -50.23 46.32
C MET A 1 8.63 -49.29 45.59
N LYS A 2 9.97 -49.45 45.63
CA LYS A 2 10.95 -48.53 44.94
C LYS A 2 10.73 -48.43 43.43
N ASN A 3 10.35 -49.48 42.72
CA ASN A 3 10.18 -49.47 41.26
C ASN A 3 8.90 -48.76 40.76
N ILE A 4 7.88 -48.65 41.60
CA ILE A 4 6.61 -47.98 41.25
C ILE A 4 6.76 -46.45 41.35
N LEU A 5 7.45 -45.96 42.39
CA LEU A 5 7.75 -44.56 42.55
C LEU A 5 8.64 -44.01 41.40
N SER A 6 9.64 -44.79 41.00
CA SER A 6 10.55 -44.44 39.90
C SER A 6 9.82 -44.36 38.55
N ARG A 7 8.85 -45.25 38.30
CA ARG A 7 8.01 -45.24 37.08
C ARG A 7 7.02 -44.06 37.06
N ILE A 8 6.45 -43.73 38.22
CA ILE A 8 5.55 -42.57 38.34
C ILE A 8 6.34 -41.27 38.13
N LEU A 9 7.54 -41.18 38.69
CA LEU A 9 8.41 -40.00 38.50
C LEU A 9 8.84 -39.82 37.03
N LEU A 10 9.20 -40.91 36.34
CA LEU A 10 9.50 -40.87 34.91
C LEU A 10 8.32 -40.50 34.04
N LEU A 11 7.11 -40.95 34.39
CA LEU A 11 5.88 -40.58 33.64
C LEU A 11 5.52 -39.12 33.82
N SER A 12 5.67 -38.56 35.04
CA SER A 12 5.41 -37.17 35.33
C SER A 12 6.40 -36.23 34.63
N VAL A 13 7.67 -36.60 34.51
CA VAL A 13 8.68 -35.84 33.75
C VAL A 13 8.40 -35.86 32.24
N PHE A 14 7.89 -37.00 31.72
CA PHE A 14 7.55 -37.10 30.30
C PHE A 14 6.32 -36.26 29.93
N VAL A 15 5.31 -36.17 30.82
CA VAL A 15 4.13 -35.30 30.63
C VAL A 15 4.49 -33.81 30.74
N ALA A 16 5.46 -33.44 31.59
CA ALA A 16 5.90 -32.06 31.72
C ALA A 16 6.72 -31.56 30.50
N LEU A 17 7.40 -32.48 29.78
CA LEU A 17 8.16 -32.15 28.57
C LEU A 17 7.29 -32.02 27.30
N SER A 18 6.03 -32.45 27.36
CA SER A 18 5.09 -32.33 26.25
C SER A 18 4.32 -31.01 26.23
N SER A 19 4.65 -30.07 27.09
CA SER A 19 4.19 -28.68 26.97
C SER A 19 4.92 -28.05 25.77
N SER A 20 4.51 -28.44 24.58
CA SER A 20 4.89 -27.73 23.35
C SER A 20 4.44 -26.30 23.54
N ASN A 21 5.37 -25.39 23.77
CA ASN A 21 5.11 -24.00 23.53
C ASN A 21 4.68 -23.91 22.07
N VAL A 22 3.37 -23.82 21.84
CA VAL A 22 2.83 -23.38 20.57
C VAL A 22 3.35 -21.95 20.46
N LEU A 23 4.52 -21.83 19.81
CA LEU A 23 4.97 -20.51 19.35
C LEU A 23 3.82 -20.00 18.49
N ALA A 24 3.17 -18.96 18.95
CA ALA A 24 2.15 -18.31 18.16
C ALA A 24 2.78 -17.99 16.81
N ASP A 25 2.33 -18.66 15.75
CA ASP A 25 2.86 -18.46 14.41
C ASP A 25 2.61 -17.00 14.04
N ASN A 26 3.70 -16.26 13.93
CA ASN A 26 3.66 -14.88 13.49
C ASN A 26 3.73 -14.86 11.96
N ILE A 27 2.72 -14.27 11.32
CA ILE A 27 2.73 -14.03 9.88
C ILE A 27 3.24 -12.61 9.62
N ILE A 28 4.27 -12.50 8.79
CA ILE A 28 4.83 -11.22 8.33
C ILE A 28 4.11 -10.82 7.05
N ILE A 29 3.38 -9.69 7.11
CA ILE A 29 2.68 -9.13 5.96
C ILE A 29 3.49 -7.96 5.40
N GLN A 30 3.99 -8.10 4.18
CA GLN A 30 4.52 -6.97 3.40
C GLN A 30 3.36 -6.22 2.75
N SER A 31 3.24 -4.92 2.99
CA SER A 31 2.08 -4.14 2.56
C SER A 31 2.39 -2.70 2.21
N SER A 32 1.37 -1.99 1.73
CA SER A 32 1.47 -0.57 1.40
C SER A 32 1.14 0.33 2.60
N THR A 33 1.80 1.50 2.65
CA THR A 33 1.52 2.53 3.65
C THR A 33 0.07 3.03 3.59
N SER A 34 -0.54 3.09 2.41
CA SER A 34 -1.94 3.48 2.23
C SER A 34 -2.88 2.53 2.95
N LEU A 35 -2.67 1.22 2.85
CA LEU A 35 -3.49 0.23 3.52
C LEU A 35 -3.30 0.27 5.04
N LYS A 36 -2.07 0.46 5.52
CA LYS A 36 -1.81 0.67 6.96
C LYS A 36 -2.53 1.91 7.48
N ASN A 37 -2.44 3.03 6.75
CA ASN A 37 -3.01 4.30 7.16
C ASN A 37 -4.55 4.33 7.11
N SER A 38 -5.19 3.44 6.34
CA SER A 38 -6.65 3.27 6.33
C SER A 38 -7.22 2.73 7.65
N GLY A 39 -6.36 2.19 8.53
CA GLY A 39 -6.78 1.53 9.76
C GLY A 39 -7.14 0.05 9.60
N PHE A 40 -7.04 -0.49 8.38
CA PHE A 40 -7.39 -1.88 8.07
C PHE A 40 -6.73 -2.89 9.02
N TYR A 41 -5.42 -2.80 9.20
CA TYR A 41 -4.69 -3.74 10.06
C TYR A 41 -5.01 -3.58 11.53
N ARG A 42 -5.30 -2.37 11.99
CA ARG A 42 -5.72 -2.12 13.37
C ARG A 42 -7.04 -2.81 13.68
N HIS A 43 -7.93 -2.90 12.68
CA HIS A 43 -9.19 -3.64 12.80
C HIS A 43 -8.99 -5.14 12.64
N LEU A 44 -8.22 -5.58 11.66
CA LEU A 44 -8.06 -6.99 11.29
C LEU A 44 -7.25 -7.80 12.32
N ALA A 45 -6.14 -7.24 12.85
CA ALA A 45 -5.20 -8.00 13.68
C ALA A 45 -5.84 -8.63 14.94
N PRO A 46 -6.66 -7.91 15.73
CA PRO A 46 -7.31 -8.51 16.89
C PRO A 46 -8.32 -9.60 16.51
N ILE A 47 -9.01 -9.45 15.38
CA ILE A 47 -9.98 -10.42 14.88
C ILE A 47 -9.25 -11.71 14.48
N LEU A 48 -8.18 -11.61 13.70
CA LEU A 48 -7.39 -12.78 13.32
C LEU A 48 -6.84 -13.51 14.53
N LYS A 49 -6.25 -12.78 15.49
CA LYS A 49 -5.74 -13.38 16.71
C LYS A 49 -6.83 -14.13 17.50
N GLN A 50 -8.01 -13.53 17.60
CA GLN A 50 -9.15 -14.15 18.32
C GLN A 50 -9.62 -15.43 17.64
N TYR A 51 -9.72 -15.47 16.31
CA TYR A 51 -10.28 -16.62 15.60
C TYR A 51 -9.28 -17.72 15.26
N THR A 52 -8.00 -17.36 15.09
CA THR A 52 -6.97 -18.29 14.60
C THR A 52 -5.82 -18.53 15.58
N GLY A 53 -5.67 -17.69 16.60
CA GLY A 53 -4.49 -17.66 17.46
C GLY A 53 -3.25 -17.05 16.81
N VAL A 54 -3.30 -16.73 15.52
CA VAL A 54 -2.15 -16.20 14.74
C VAL A 54 -1.98 -14.72 14.97
N GLU A 55 -0.74 -14.29 15.21
CA GLU A 55 -0.38 -12.88 15.24
C GLU A 55 0.16 -12.43 13.88
N ILE A 56 -0.21 -11.21 13.47
CA ILE A 56 0.31 -10.60 12.26
C ILE A 56 1.28 -9.47 12.59
N ARG A 57 2.39 -9.42 11.86
CA ARG A 57 3.34 -8.31 11.85
C ARG A 57 3.31 -7.64 10.49
N VAL A 58 3.02 -6.34 10.46
CA VAL A 58 2.84 -5.61 9.21
C VAL A 58 4.02 -4.69 8.95
N VAL A 59 4.73 -4.96 7.86
CA VAL A 59 5.77 -4.09 7.29
C VAL A 59 5.11 -3.28 6.17
N ALA A 60 4.81 -2.01 6.44
CA ALA A 60 4.12 -1.14 5.49
C ALA A 60 5.09 -0.13 4.87
N VAL A 61 5.32 -0.27 3.58
CA VAL A 61 6.25 0.54 2.77
C VAL A 61 5.59 0.89 1.43
N GLY A 62 6.30 1.52 0.50
CA GLY A 62 5.80 1.67 -0.87
C GLY A 62 5.61 0.31 -1.55
N THR A 63 4.63 0.20 -2.46
CA THR A 63 4.29 -1.08 -3.14
C THR A 63 5.51 -1.74 -3.79
N GLY A 64 6.35 -0.97 -4.49
CA GLY A 64 7.57 -1.48 -5.10
C GLY A 64 8.56 -2.07 -4.08
N GLN A 65 8.71 -1.41 -2.93
CA GLN A 65 9.57 -1.89 -1.84
C GLN A 65 8.99 -3.14 -1.18
N ALA A 66 7.66 -3.20 -0.97
CA ALA A 66 6.98 -4.38 -0.43
C ALA A 66 7.23 -5.62 -1.32
N ILE A 67 7.10 -5.46 -2.64
CA ILE A 67 7.39 -6.52 -3.61
C ILE A 67 8.88 -6.93 -3.57
N LYS A 68 9.80 -5.96 -3.45
CA LYS A 68 11.23 -6.24 -3.32
C LYS A 68 11.52 -7.04 -2.05
N ASN A 69 10.94 -6.67 -0.92
CA ASN A 69 11.08 -7.41 0.34
C ASN A 69 10.59 -8.87 0.18
N MET A 70 9.43 -9.07 -0.47
CA MET A 70 8.94 -10.43 -0.73
C MET A 70 9.86 -11.25 -1.63
N ARG A 71 10.53 -10.65 -2.61
CA ARG A 71 11.54 -11.34 -3.42
C ARG A 71 12.76 -11.76 -2.60
N ASN A 72 13.05 -11.02 -1.53
CA ASN A 72 14.12 -11.35 -0.57
C ASN A 72 13.66 -12.36 0.51
N CYS A 73 12.44 -12.87 0.44
CA CYS A 73 11.83 -13.74 1.45
C CYS A 73 11.67 -13.07 2.84
N ASP A 74 11.48 -11.74 2.87
CA ASP A 74 11.31 -10.98 4.10
C ASP A 74 9.84 -10.93 4.58
N GLY A 75 8.98 -11.84 4.12
CA GLY A 75 7.58 -11.93 4.52
C GLY A 75 6.88 -13.16 3.98
N ASP A 76 5.71 -13.44 4.53
CA ASP A 76 4.89 -14.62 4.22
C ASP A 76 3.73 -14.26 3.29
N VAL A 77 3.21 -13.03 3.42
CA VAL A 77 2.05 -12.54 2.67
C VAL A 77 2.33 -11.17 2.11
N LEU A 78 1.98 -10.96 0.83
CA LEU A 78 2.01 -9.66 0.17
C LEU A 78 0.58 -9.13 0.02
N ILE A 79 0.30 -7.93 0.56
CA ILE A 79 -0.98 -7.25 0.37
C ILE A 79 -0.71 -5.87 -0.22
N THR A 80 -1.04 -5.70 -1.49
CA THR A 80 -0.87 -4.43 -2.21
C THR A 80 -2.12 -4.09 -3.02
N HIS A 81 -2.06 -3.07 -3.84
CA HIS A 81 -3.17 -2.62 -4.69
C HIS A 81 -2.71 -2.30 -6.11
N SER A 82 -1.63 -2.97 -6.57
CA SER A 82 -1.11 -2.85 -7.93
C SER A 82 -1.20 -4.19 -8.66
N LYS A 83 -2.35 -4.46 -9.28
CA LYS A 83 -2.64 -5.72 -9.97
C LYS A 83 -1.51 -6.14 -10.92
N ASN A 84 -1.02 -5.22 -11.75
CA ASN A 84 0.01 -5.53 -12.74
C ASN A 84 1.34 -5.94 -12.07
N ALA A 85 1.74 -5.25 -11.00
CA ALA A 85 2.95 -5.58 -10.26
C ALA A 85 2.81 -6.91 -9.51
N GLU A 86 1.62 -7.22 -8.98
CA GLU A 86 1.32 -8.50 -8.33
C GLU A 86 1.34 -9.66 -9.33
N LEU A 87 0.78 -9.47 -10.53
CA LEU A 87 0.81 -10.49 -11.59
C LEU A 87 2.24 -10.73 -12.08
N GLU A 88 3.06 -9.70 -12.21
CA GLU A 88 4.46 -9.84 -12.57
C GLU A 88 5.26 -10.56 -11.47
N PHE A 89 4.99 -10.26 -10.20
CA PHE A 89 5.58 -10.98 -9.07
C PHE A 89 5.27 -12.49 -9.11
N LEU A 90 4.03 -12.87 -9.45
CA LEU A 90 3.66 -14.28 -9.62
C LEU A 90 4.39 -14.94 -10.79
N LYS A 91 4.48 -14.26 -11.95
CA LYS A 91 5.21 -14.79 -13.12
C LYS A 91 6.67 -15.10 -12.84
N THR A 92 7.28 -14.35 -11.94
CA THR A 92 8.68 -14.58 -11.53
C THR A 92 8.85 -15.70 -10.51
N GLY A 93 7.77 -16.40 -10.12
CA GLY A 93 7.82 -17.60 -9.29
C GLY A 93 7.94 -17.33 -7.78
N TYR A 94 7.92 -16.07 -7.34
CA TYR A 94 8.03 -15.71 -5.92
C TYR A 94 6.70 -15.79 -5.16
N GLY A 95 5.58 -15.89 -5.84
CA GLY A 95 4.24 -16.01 -5.25
C GLY A 95 3.51 -17.25 -5.76
N LEU A 96 2.71 -17.87 -4.91
CA LEU A 96 1.94 -19.07 -5.26
C LEU A 96 0.60 -18.72 -5.91
N LYS A 97 -0.14 -17.79 -5.34
CA LYS A 97 -1.50 -17.47 -5.75
C LYS A 97 -1.87 -16.03 -5.37
N ARG A 98 -2.70 -15.41 -6.20
CA ARG A 98 -3.29 -14.09 -5.97
C ARG A 98 -4.76 -14.22 -5.61
N PHE A 99 -5.19 -13.46 -4.60
CA PHE A 99 -6.58 -13.33 -4.20
C PHE A 99 -6.99 -11.86 -4.30
N GLU A 100 -8.11 -11.60 -4.96
CA GLU A 100 -8.77 -10.29 -4.94
C GLU A 100 -9.80 -10.29 -3.81
N PHE A 101 -9.60 -9.48 -2.78
CA PHE A 101 -10.48 -9.46 -1.61
C PHE A 101 -11.02 -8.07 -1.25
N MET A 102 -10.44 -7.01 -1.84
CA MET A 102 -10.89 -5.63 -1.70
C MET A 102 -10.69 -4.88 -3.01
N TYR A 103 -11.45 -3.82 -3.18
CA TYR A 103 -11.25 -2.83 -4.24
C TYR A 103 -11.40 -1.42 -3.68
N ASN A 104 -10.81 -0.45 -4.36
CA ASN A 104 -11.04 0.97 -4.14
C ASN A 104 -11.02 1.70 -5.49
N ASN A 105 -11.59 2.89 -5.50
CA ASN A 105 -11.57 3.74 -6.66
C ASN A 105 -10.41 4.74 -6.59
N TRP A 106 -9.89 5.08 -7.75
CA TRP A 106 -8.96 6.18 -7.91
C TRP A 106 -9.75 7.46 -8.13
N VAL A 107 -9.30 8.54 -7.51
CA VAL A 107 -9.93 9.85 -7.64
C VAL A 107 -8.87 10.91 -7.89
N ILE A 108 -9.24 11.89 -8.71
CA ILE A 108 -8.49 13.15 -8.83
C ILE A 108 -9.20 14.16 -7.93
N VAL A 109 -8.45 14.81 -7.05
CA VAL A 109 -8.97 15.82 -6.15
C VAL A 109 -8.40 17.18 -6.52
N GLY A 110 -9.25 18.21 -6.45
CA GLY A 110 -8.87 19.58 -6.75
C GLY A 110 -9.74 20.57 -5.98
N PRO A 111 -9.50 21.88 -6.12
CA PRO A 111 -10.28 22.89 -5.45
C PRO A 111 -11.72 22.89 -5.96
N ARG A 112 -12.68 23.15 -5.04
CA ARG A 112 -14.11 23.17 -5.34
C ARG A 112 -14.50 24.25 -6.38
N LYS A 113 -13.75 25.35 -6.43
CA LYS A 113 -13.84 26.43 -7.40
C LYS A 113 -12.55 26.44 -8.23
N ALA A 114 -12.35 25.41 -9.03
CA ALA A 114 -11.29 25.47 -10.02
C ALA A 114 -11.61 26.63 -10.98
N LYS A 115 -10.62 27.50 -11.24
CA LYS A 115 -10.72 28.53 -12.30
C LYS A 115 -10.78 27.90 -13.70
N THR A 116 -10.70 26.60 -13.77
CA THR A 116 -10.52 25.81 -14.97
C THR A 116 -11.82 25.11 -15.34
N GLU A 117 -12.07 25.03 -16.61
CA GLU A 117 -13.19 24.33 -17.26
C GLU A 117 -13.11 22.80 -17.13
N ILE A 118 -12.29 22.28 -16.20
CA ILE A 118 -12.23 20.83 -15.95
C ILE A 118 -13.52 20.43 -15.26
N ASP A 119 -14.51 20.04 -16.02
CA ASP A 119 -15.67 19.33 -15.48
C ASP A 119 -15.27 17.89 -15.19
N ILE A 120 -14.93 17.63 -13.93
CA ILE A 120 -14.59 16.28 -13.45
C ILE A 120 -15.83 15.38 -13.26
N ARG A 121 -17.04 15.94 -13.46
CA ARG A 121 -18.30 15.22 -13.27
C ARG A 121 -18.71 14.54 -14.57
N GLY A 122 -18.63 13.22 -14.58
CA GLY A 122 -19.06 12.39 -15.69
C GLY A 122 -18.04 12.16 -16.79
N ASN A 123 -16.85 12.75 -16.71
CA ASN A 123 -15.77 12.48 -17.66
C ASN A 123 -14.90 11.29 -17.23
N GLU A 124 -14.41 10.55 -18.21
CA GLU A 124 -13.45 9.49 -17.98
C GLU A 124 -12.13 10.07 -17.46
N ILE A 125 -11.47 9.36 -16.55
CA ILE A 125 -10.22 9.82 -15.93
C ILE A 125 -9.15 10.17 -16.96
N ARG A 126 -9.15 9.50 -18.11
CA ARG A 126 -8.24 9.77 -19.23
C ARG A 126 -8.46 11.16 -19.80
N GLU A 127 -9.70 11.57 -20.04
CA GLU A 127 -10.06 12.89 -20.58
C GLU A 127 -9.68 14.00 -19.60
N ILE A 128 -9.87 13.75 -18.31
CA ILE A 128 -9.45 14.68 -17.25
C ILE A 128 -7.93 14.87 -17.28
N MET A 129 -7.15 13.80 -17.37
CA MET A 129 -5.69 13.85 -17.43
C MET A 129 -5.21 14.58 -18.70
N GLU A 130 -5.83 14.31 -19.85
CA GLU A 130 -5.55 14.98 -21.11
C GLU A 130 -5.83 16.50 -21.01
N THR A 131 -6.95 16.87 -20.40
CA THR A 131 -7.30 18.28 -20.17
C THR A 131 -6.27 18.96 -19.27
N ILE A 132 -5.90 18.36 -18.14
CA ILE A 132 -4.85 18.86 -17.24
C ILE A 132 -3.55 19.12 -18.00
N TYR A 133 -3.14 18.17 -18.85
CA TYR A 133 -1.94 18.31 -19.66
C TYR A 133 -2.05 19.48 -20.66
N ASN A 134 -3.17 19.60 -21.37
CA ASN A 134 -3.36 20.59 -22.42
C ASN A 134 -3.35 22.02 -21.88
N ILE A 135 -4.04 22.28 -20.76
CA ILE A 135 -4.11 23.60 -20.14
C ILE A 135 -2.97 23.87 -19.15
N LYS A 136 -2.08 22.88 -18.92
CA LYS A 136 -0.98 22.96 -17.95
C LYS A 136 -1.45 23.34 -16.55
N GLU A 137 -2.63 22.79 -16.14
CA GLU A 137 -3.13 22.97 -14.77
C GLU A 137 -2.15 22.35 -13.77
N LYS A 138 -1.96 23.01 -12.63
CA LYS A 138 -1.06 22.51 -11.59
C LYS A 138 -1.47 21.13 -11.11
N PHE A 139 -0.61 20.18 -11.36
CA PHE A 139 -0.75 18.80 -10.96
C PHE A 139 0.30 18.42 -9.93
N ILE A 140 -0.15 17.85 -8.82
CA ILE A 140 0.73 17.40 -7.74
C ILE A 140 0.81 15.88 -7.75
N SER A 141 1.94 15.38 -8.18
CA SER A 141 2.29 13.97 -8.11
C SER A 141 2.88 13.61 -6.76
N ARG A 142 2.70 12.37 -6.36
CA ARG A 142 3.39 11.84 -5.19
C ARG A 142 4.89 11.65 -5.42
N GLY A 143 5.30 11.21 -6.60
CA GLY A 143 6.72 11.02 -6.94
C GLY A 143 7.47 10.04 -6.02
N ASP A 144 6.80 9.07 -5.38
CA ASP A 144 7.33 8.24 -4.29
C ASP A 144 7.31 6.72 -4.57
N ASN A 145 7.14 6.32 -5.82
CA ASN A 145 7.00 4.91 -6.25
C ASN A 145 5.88 4.13 -5.52
N SER A 146 4.92 4.82 -4.94
CA SER A 146 3.73 4.19 -4.34
C SER A 146 2.79 3.65 -5.41
N GLY A 147 1.82 2.83 -5.00
CA GLY A 147 0.77 2.36 -5.90
C GLY A 147 -0.03 3.50 -6.52
N THR A 148 -0.21 4.62 -5.83
CA THR A 148 -0.84 5.84 -6.36
C THR A 148 0.01 6.46 -7.47
N HIS A 149 1.30 6.62 -7.23
CA HIS A 149 2.23 7.13 -8.24
C HIS A 149 2.31 6.19 -9.45
N MET A 150 2.41 4.88 -9.23
CA MET A 150 2.41 3.90 -10.34
C MET A 150 1.12 3.96 -11.17
N LYS A 151 -0.06 4.18 -10.55
CA LYS A 151 -1.32 4.35 -11.28
C LYS A 151 -1.31 5.66 -12.08
N GLU A 152 -0.87 6.75 -11.50
CA GLU A 152 -0.69 8.04 -12.19
C GLU A 152 0.17 7.87 -13.44
N LEU A 153 1.37 7.29 -13.30
CA LEU A 153 2.27 7.03 -14.43
C LEU A 153 1.61 6.16 -15.52
N SER A 154 0.78 5.19 -15.13
CA SER A 154 0.03 4.39 -16.11
C SER A 154 -0.97 5.21 -16.91
N LEU A 155 -1.62 6.21 -16.30
CA LEU A 155 -2.57 7.10 -16.98
C LEU A 155 -1.86 8.03 -17.96
N TRP A 156 -0.72 8.61 -17.58
CA TRP A 156 0.11 9.40 -18.50
C TRP A 156 0.60 8.57 -19.68
N LYS A 157 1.01 7.34 -19.43
CA LYS A 157 1.44 6.40 -20.48
C LYS A 157 0.32 6.05 -21.46
N GLU A 158 -0.93 5.91 -20.99
CA GLU A 158 -2.10 5.70 -21.87
C GLU A 158 -2.34 6.87 -22.83
N LEU A 159 -1.86 8.07 -22.49
CA LEU A 159 -1.85 9.27 -23.35
C LEU A 159 -0.56 9.42 -24.17
N ALA A 160 0.34 8.43 -24.13
CA ALA A 160 1.68 8.52 -24.73
C ALA A 160 2.51 9.70 -24.21
N LEU A 161 2.31 10.12 -22.95
CA LEU A 161 3.00 11.22 -22.30
C LEU A 161 4.01 10.69 -21.29
N VAL A 162 5.14 11.39 -21.15
CA VAL A 162 6.28 11.02 -20.29
C VAL A 162 6.44 12.09 -19.21
N PRO A 163 6.04 11.83 -17.95
CA PRO A 163 6.05 12.83 -16.86
C PRO A 163 7.43 13.40 -16.55
N GLU A 164 8.49 12.65 -16.79
CA GLU A 164 9.88 13.09 -16.61
C GLU A 164 10.24 14.29 -17.48
N GLU A 165 9.53 14.48 -18.61
CA GLU A 165 9.70 15.59 -19.54
C GLU A 165 8.81 16.80 -19.20
N PHE A 166 7.93 16.68 -18.20
CA PHE A 166 7.00 17.75 -17.86
C PHE A 166 7.71 18.92 -17.16
N PRO A 167 7.41 20.17 -17.57
CA PRO A 167 7.91 21.34 -16.86
C PRO A 167 7.46 21.37 -15.40
N LYS A 168 8.41 21.62 -14.50
CA LYS A 168 8.14 21.75 -13.06
C LYS A 168 7.31 22.99 -12.68
N THR A 169 6.93 23.79 -13.65
CA THR A 169 6.01 24.94 -13.47
C THR A 169 4.58 24.51 -13.20
N TRP A 170 4.16 23.35 -13.69
CA TRP A 170 2.80 22.83 -13.51
C TRP A 170 2.75 21.38 -12.99
N TYR A 171 3.78 20.58 -13.22
CA TYR A 171 3.87 19.20 -12.71
C TYR A 171 4.89 19.15 -11.56
N LEU A 172 4.41 18.91 -10.35
CA LEU A 172 5.20 18.96 -9.13
C LEU A 172 5.18 17.62 -8.42
N GLU A 173 6.36 17.08 -8.13
CA GLU A 173 6.52 15.85 -7.37
C GLU A 173 6.87 16.18 -5.92
N THR A 174 6.12 15.63 -4.96
CA THR A 174 6.32 15.93 -3.54
C THR A 174 7.25 14.96 -2.84
N GLY A 175 7.44 13.76 -3.38
CA GLY A 175 8.12 12.66 -2.69
C GLY A 175 7.39 12.22 -1.41
N SER A 176 6.13 12.61 -1.22
CA SER A 176 5.41 12.52 0.05
C SER A 176 4.28 11.50 0.02
N GLY A 177 3.90 10.99 1.20
CA GLY A 177 2.79 10.07 1.36
C GLY A 177 1.43 10.70 1.06
N GLN A 178 0.41 9.85 0.88
CA GLN A 178 -0.94 10.24 0.46
C GLN A 178 -1.60 11.31 1.34
N GLY A 179 -1.31 11.36 2.64
CA GLY A 179 -1.85 12.39 3.53
C GLY A 179 -1.16 13.74 3.40
N ALA A 180 0.14 13.76 3.08
CA ALA A 180 0.94 14.99 2.99
C ALA A 180 0.83 15.67 1.61
N THR A 181 0.65 14.90 0.54
CA THR A 181 0.56 15.44 -0.83
C THR A 181 -0.56 16.47 -1.02
N PRO A 182 -1.82 16.26 -0.57
CA PRO A 182 -2.87 17.27 -0.65
C PRO A 182 -2.56 18.53 0.18
N VAL A 183 -1.87 18.38 1.33
CA VAL A 183 -1.45 19.50 2.16
C VAL A 183 -0.43 20.37 1.42
N SER A 184 0.54 19.75 0.74
CA SER A 184 1.50 20.48 -0.10
C SER A 184 0.81 21.32 -1.18
N TYR A 185 -0.23 20.78 -1.81
CA TYR A 185 -1.03 21.52 -2.80
C TYR A 185 -1.71 22.76 -2.19
N THR A 186 -2.32 22.65 -1.02
CA THR A 186 -3.00 23.78 -0.37
C THR A 186 -2.00 24.88 0.01
N HIS A 187 -0.81 24.51 0.47
CA HIS A 187 0.25 25.48 0.79
C HIS A 187 0.79 26.19 -0.46
N LEU A 188 1.03 25.48 -1.55
CA LEU A 188 1.49 26.08 -2.79
C LEU A 188 0.48 27.11 -3.34
N ARG A 189 -0.82 26.85 -3.23
CA ARG A 189 -1.86 27.81 -3.63
C ARG A 189 -1.98 29.01 -2.70
N ALA A 190 -1.77 28.82 -1.40
CA ALA A 190 -1.82 29.92 -0.44
C ALA A 190 -0.75 30.99 -0.73
N HIS A 191 0.42 30.60 -1.21
CA HIS A 191 1.48 31.53 -1.61
C HIS A 191 1.13 32.33 -2.87
N GLU A 192 0.31 31.81 -3.78
CA GLU A 192 -0.08 32.51 -5.01
C GLU A 192 -1.16 33.56 -4.79
N THR A 193 -2.00 33.43 -3.76
CA THR A 193 -3.05 34.39 -3.44
C THR A 193 -2.54 35.65 -2.74
N HIS A 194 -1.29 35.66 -2.28
CA HIS A 194 -0.66 36.80 -1.60
C HIS A 194 0.22 37.66 -2.52
N THR A 195 0.34 37.33 -3.81
CA THR A 195 1.18 38.06 -4.78
C THR A 195 0.38 38.87 -5.80
N ASN A 196 -0.88 39.18 -5.53
CA ASN A 196 -1.69 40.14 -6.32
C ASN A 196 -2.12 41.33 -5.47
#